data_1886f5f44d62b398ab689ef3c76377e1
#
_entry.id   1886f5f44d62b398ab689ef3c76377e1
#
_cell.length_a   1.000
_cell.length_b   1.000
_cell.length_c   1.000
_cell.angle_alpha   90.00
_cell.angle_beta   90.00
_cell.angle_gamma   90.00
#
_symmetry.space_group_name_H-M   'P 1'
#
loop_
_entity.id
_entity.type
_entity.pdbx_description
1 polymer ?
#
loop_
_entity_poly.entity_id
_entity_poly.type
_entity_poly.pdbx_seq_one_letter_code
_entity_poly.pdbx_strand_id
1 'polypeptide(L)'
;GRIVVEGKTRGPKRTVRALIECMRERGFSGGNVAISHCDNHAVAHALKDGILNAWADSQIEILPTRGLCSYYAERGGLIVGF
;
A
#
# COMPACT_ATOMS: atom_id res chain seq x y z
N GLY A 1 12.65 -7.78 -3.43
CA GLY A 1 11.49 -7.03 -3.06
C GLY A 1 11.69 -5.53 -3.11
N ARG A 2 10.63 -4.83 -3.45
CA ARG A 2 10.61 -3.37 -3.51
C ARG A 2 9.72 -2.83 -2.42
N ILE A 3 10.09 -1.69 -1.86
CA ILE A 3 9.34 -1.05 -0.79
C ILE A 3 9.04 0.38 -1.20
N VAL A 4 7.78 0.76 -1.08
CA VAL A 4 7.34 2.14 -1.27
C VAL A 4 6.75 2.63 0.04
N VAL A 5 7.22 3.78 0.51
CA VAL A 5 6.70 4.40 1.71
C VAL A 5 5.91 5.63 1.30
N GLU A 6 4.65 5.66 1.68
CA GLU A 6 3.78 6.81 1.44
C GLU A 6 3.44 7.43 2.78
N GLY A 7 3.71 8.70 2.93
CA GLY A 7 3.43 9.41 4.15
C GLY A 7 1.95 9.68 4.34
N LYS A 8 1.62 10.81 4.92
CA LYS A 8 0.24 11.19 5.19
C LYS A 8 -0.59 11.23 3.91
N THR A 9 -1.63 10.42 3.83
CA THR A 9 -2.45 10.32 2.63
C THR A 9 -3.49 11.44 2.54
N ARG A 10 -3.79 11.86 1.31
CA ARG A 10 -4.74 12.95 1.05
C ARG A 10 -6.08 12.48 0.51
N GLY A 11 -6.41 11.24 0.69
CA GLY A 11 -7.67 10.69 0.22
C GLY A 11 -7.45 9.32 -0.39
N PRO A 12 -8.38 8.39 -0.16
CA PRO A 12 -8.17 7.00 -0.55
C PRO A 12 -8.02 6.80 -2.06
N LYS A 13 -8.86 7.44 -2.86
CA LYS A 13 -8.82 7.24 -4.31
C LYS A 13 -7.52 7.75 -4.94
N ARG A 14 -7.09 8.94 -4.53
CA ARG A 14 -5.87 9.54 -5.07
C ARG A 14 -4.64 8.74 -4.65
N THR A 15 -4.59 8.34 -3.39
CA THR A 15 -3.47 7.56 -2.85
C THR A 15 -3.38 6.19 -3.53
N VAL A 16 -4.49 5.50 -3.68
CA VAL A 16 -4.53 4.20 -4.33
C VAL A 16 -4.05 4.30 -5.77
N ARG A 17 -4.53 5.29 -6.51
CA ARG A 17 -4.13 5.49 -7.89
C ARG A 17 -2.63 5.75 -8.01
N ALA A 18 -2.10 6.62 -7.16
CA ALA A 18 -0.68 6.95 -7.18
C ALA A 18 0.19 5.74 -6.86
N LEU A 19 -0.21 4.94 -5.88
CA LEU A 19 0.54 3.76 -5.50
C LEU A 19 0.50 2.68 -6.59
N ILE A 20 -0.65 2.47 -7.21
CA ILE A 20 -0.78 1.50 -8.30
C ILE A 20 0.09 1.92 -9.49
N GLU A 21 0.09 3.20 -9.85
CA GLU A 21 0.95 3.70 -10.92
C GLU A 21 2.43 3.51 -10.57
N CYS A 22 2.80 3.77 -9.33
CA CYS A 22 4.18 3.55 -8.88
C CYS A 22 4.58 2.08 -8.98
N MET A 23 3.72 1.18 -8.57
CA MET A 23 3.97 -0.26 -8.68
C MET A 23 4.13 -0.69 -10.14
N ARG A 24 3.27 -0.17 -11.00
CA ARG A 24 3.34 -0.48 -12.43
C ARG A 24 4.63 0.02 -13.06
N GLU A 25 5.04 1.23 -12.74
CA GLU A 25 6.29 1.80 -13.24
C GLU A 25 7.51 1.00 -12.78
N ARG A 26 7.43 0.36 -11.62
CA ARG A 26 8.51 -0.46 -11.08
C ARG A 26 8.46 -1.90 -11.56
N GLY A 27 7.57 -2.21 -12.49
CA GLY A 27 7.51 -3.51 -13.14
C GLY A 27 6.63 -4.55 -12.46
N PHE A 28 5.81 -4.15 -11.50
CA PHE A 28 4.90 -5.08 -10.86
C PHE A 28 3.82 -5.54 -11.85
N SER A 29 3.63 -6.84 -11.97
CA SER A 29 2.64 -7.43 -12.87
C SER A 29 1.78 -8.48 -12.19
N GLY A 30 1.71 -8.45 -10.87
CA GLY A 30 1.00 -9.42 -10.06
C GLY A 30 1.96 -10.16 -9.14
N GLY A 31 1.45 -10.81 -8.13
CA GLY A 31 2.24 -11.57 -7.18
C GLY A 31 1.96 -11.17 -5.75
N ASN A 32 2.94 -11.39 -4.88
CA ASN A 32 2.78 -11.15 -3.45
C ASN A 32 2.96 -9.67 -3.11
N VAL A 33 2.04 -9.12 -2.32
CA VAL A 33 2.08 -7.74 -1.86
C VAL A 33 1.82 -7.72 -0.36
N ALA A 34 2.61 -6.97 0.37
CA ALA A 34 2.39 -6.71 1.78
C ALA A 34 2.10 -5.22 1.97
N ILE A 35 0.99 -4.89 2.59
CA ILE A 35 0.61 -3.52 2.89
C ILE A 35 0.62 -3.34 4.40
N SER A 36 1.47 -2.44 4.88
CA SER A 36 1.47 -2.05 6.30
C SER A 36 0.92 -0.65 6.42
N HIS A 37 0.12 -0.41 7.45
CA HIS A 37 -0.48 0.91 7.64
C HIS A 37 -0.31 1.39 9.07
N CYS A 38 -0.27 2.71 9.23
CA CYS A 38 -0.22 3.37 10.52
C CYS A 38 -1.56 4.07 10.74
N ASP A 39 -2.49 3.38 11.43
CA ASP A 39 -3.85 3.88 11.68
C ASP A 39 -4.58 4.33 10.40
N ASN A 40 -4.38 3.60 9.31
CA ASN A 40 -5.03 3.95 8.04
C ASN A 40 -5.60 2.71 7.36
N HIS A 41 -6.41 1.99 8.09
CA HIS A 41 -7.03 0.75 7.65
C HIS A 41 -7.87 0.93 6.38
N ALA A 42 -8.63 2.02 6.30
CA ALA A 42 -9.51 2.28 5.17
C ALA A 42 -8.74 2.38 3.85
N VAL A 43 -7.64 3.13 3.84
CA VAL A 43 -6.82 3.28 2.63
C VAL A 43 -6.07 1.99 2.31
N ALA A 44 -5.62 1.26 3.33
CA ALA A 44 -4.97 -0.02 3.10
C ALA A 44 -5.90 -1.00 2.40
N HIS A 45 -7.15 -1.09 2.83
CA HIS A 45 -8.14 -1.94 2.18
C HIS A 45 -8.53 -1.44 0.78
N ALA A 46 -8.64 -0.13 0.60
CA ALA A 46 -8.90 0.44 -0.73
C ALA A 46 -7.75 0.13 -1.69
N LEU A 47 -6.51 0.18 -1.21
CA LEU A 47 -5.34 -0.18 -2.02
C LEU A 47 -5.39 -1.66 -2.40
N LYS A 48 -5.72 -2.53 -1.44
CA LYS A 48 -5.86 -3.95 -1.73
C LYS A 48 -6.86 -4.18 -2.86
N ASP A 49 -8.04 -3.57 -2.76
CA ASP A 49 -9.07 -3.71 -3.79
C ASP A 49 -8.59 -3.18 -5.14
N GLY A 50 -7.88 -2.06 -5.14
CA GLY A 50 -7.33 -1.48 -6.36
C GLY A 50 -6.27 -2.38 -7.01
N ILE A 51 -5.41 -2.99 -6.21
CA ILE A 51 -4.40 -3.92 -6.70
C ILE A 51 -5.07 -5.17 -7.31
N LEU A 52 -6.04 -5.73 -6.63
CA LEU A 52 -6.76 -6.90 -7.13
C LEU A 52 -7.55 -6.59 -8.41
N ASN A 53 -8.01 -5.37 -8.54
CA ASN A 53 -8.70 -4.93 -9.74
C ASN A 53 -7.74 -4.82 -10.94
N ALA A 54 -6.52 -4.37 -10.70
CA ALA A 54 -5.50 -4.22 -11.74
C ALA A 54 -4.77 -5.53 -12.04
N TRP A 55 -4.52 -6.33 -11.00
CA TRP A 55 -3.79 -7.60 -11.10
C TRP A 55 -4.54 -8.66 -10.28
N ALA A 56 -5.49 -9.33 -10.91
CA ALA A 56 -6.44 -10.21 -10.23
C ALA A 56 -5.80 -11.41 -9.53
N ASP A 57 -4.63 -11.82 -9.96
CA ASP A 57 -3.93 -12.97 -9.39
C ASP A 57 -2.96 -12.58 -8.25
N SER A 58 -3.00 -11.35 -7.80
CA SER A 58 -2.15 -10.89 -6.70
C SER A 58 -2.60 -11.49 -5.38
N GLN A 59 -1.63 -11.71 -4.48
CA GLN A 59 -1.88 -12.12 -3.12
C GLN A 59 -1.46 -11.01 -2.18
N ILE A 60 -2.42 -10.49 -1.42
CA ILE A 60 -2.21 -9.27 -0.65
C ILE A 60 -2.44 -9.53 0.82
N GLU A 61 -1.47 -9.13 1.64
CA GLU A 61 -1.56 -9.20 3.08
C GLU A 61 -1.54 -7.80 3.65
N ILE A 62 -2.45 -7.49 4.57
CA ILE A 62 -2.52 -6.21 5.23
C ILE A 62 -2.13 -6.38 6.69
N LEU A 63 -1.15 -5.60 7.13
CA LEU A 63 -0.60 -5.68 8.47
C LEU A 63 -0.58 -4.30 9.12
N PRO A 64 -1.02 -4.17 10.38
CA PRO A 64 -0.83 -2.93 11.12
C PRO A 64 0.63 -2.78 11.52
N THR A 65 1.15 -1.56 11.50
CA THR A 65 2.56 -1.31 11.82
C THR A 65 2.86 -1.17 13.30
N ARG A 66 1.98 -1.50 14.17
CA ARG A 66 2.06 -1.38 15.62
C ARG A 66 3.44 -1.02 16.17
N GLY A 67 3.58 0.15 16.78
CA GLY A 67 4.84 0.58 17.37
C GLY A 67 5.89 1.04 16.40
N LEU A 68 5.71 0.85 15.10
CA LEU A 68 6.68 1.24 14.08
C LEU A 68 6.31 2.53 13.35
N CYS A 69 5.16 3.11 13.66
CA CYS A 69 4.67 4.31 12.98
C CYS A 69 5.65 5.46 13.04
N SER A 70 6.30 5.66 14.18
CA SER A 70 7.25 6.75 14.36
C SER A 70 8.58 6.52 13.63
N TYR A 71 8.83 5.31 13.16
CA TYR A 71 10.07 4.98 12.48
C TYR A 71 9.93 4.96 10.97
N TYR A 72 8.81 4.47 10.45
CA TYR A 72 8.66 4.18 9.02
C TYR A 72 7.63 5.04 8.33
N ALA A 73 6.61 5.47 9.06
CA ALA A 73 5.54 6.26 8.46
C ALA A 73 4.90 7.12 9.52
N GLU A 74 4.43 8.29 9.12
CA GLU A 74 3.60 9.10 9.99
C GLU A 74 2.24 8.45 10.16
N ARG A 75 1.51 8.86 11.19
CA ARG A 75 0.14 8.42 11.37
C ARG A 75 -0.65 8.72 10.10
N GLY A 76 -1.34 7.71 9.59
CA GLY A 76 -2.03 7.79 8.31
C GLY A 76 -1.21 7.34 7.13
N GLY A 77 0.05 6.93 7.33
CA GLY A 77 0.93 6.50 6.26
C GLY A 77 0.77 5.02 5.90
N LEU A 78 1.37 4.65 4.78
CA LEU A 78 1.39 3.29 4.26
C LEU A 78 2.80 2.87 3.87
N ILE A 79 3.07 1.59 4.02
CA ILE A 79 4.28 0.95 3.50
C ILE A 79 3.84 -0.21 2.64
N VAL A 80 4.27 -0.22 1.39
CA VAL A 80 3.87 -1.27 0.44
C VAL A 80 5.11 -2.02 -0.02
N GLY A 81 5.13 -3.32 0.22
CA GLY A 81 6.20 -4.19 -0.24
C GLY A 81 5.70 -5.11 -1.36
N PHE A 82 6.48 -5.22 -2.43
CA PHE A 82 6.08 -6.05 -3.57
C PHE A 82 7.26 -6.60 -4.38
#